data_10883af9a1495cbd1026cf5ccbfb0dbe
#
_entry.id   10883af9a1495cbd1026cf5ccbfb0dbe
#
_cell.length_a   1.000
_cell.length_b   1.000
_cell.length_c   1.000
_cell.angle_alpha   90.00
_cell.angle_beta   90.00
_cell.angle_gamma   90.00
#
_symmetry.space_group_name_H-M   'P 1'
#
loop_
_entity.id
_entity.type
_entity.pdbx_description
1 polymer ?
#
loop_
_entity_poly.entity_id
_entity_poly.type
_entity_poly.pdbx_seq_one_letter_code
_entity_poly.pdbx_strand_id
1 'polypeptide(L)'
;PDLDARHGSAAEPALREREYTLRDVMALSADPEGGVPDTNAREWVEGFPRTFAAAESLLAEDGPVLDRAARCFLRELAAEPDTLVATNHGVETARETQTRAAEMLEAVEETGSLDPAEDLADAFVAEGINPGTTADRVAAALFVALERGLAI
;
A
#
# COMPACT_ATOMS: atom_id res chain seq x y z
N PRO A 1 -18.41 -11.80 15.71
CA PRO A 1 -19.54 -11.17 15.04
C PRO A 1 -19.21 -10.97 13.58
N ASP A 2 -20.01 -11.62 12.72
CA ASP A 2 -19.89 -11.57 11.26
C ASP A 2 -20.21 -10.15 10.73
N LEU A 3 -19.24 -9.28 10.78
CA LEU A 3 -19.26 -8.05 10.01
C LEU A 3 -18.32 -8.25 8.82
N ASP A 4 -18.85 -8.74 7.71
CA ASP A 4 -18.16 -8.66 6.45
C ASP A 4 -18.20 -7.20 5.99
N ALA A 5 -17.24 -6.42 6.48
CA ALA A 5 -17.13 -4.99 6.20
C ALA A 5 -16.96 -4.66 4.70
N ARG A 6 -16.70 -5.69 3.88
CA ARG A 6 -16.56 -5.59 2.43
C ARG A 6 -17.91 -5.52 1.68
N HIS A 7 -19.05 -5.78 2.34
CA HIS A 7 -20.38 -5.70 1.77
C HIS A 7 -21.15 -4.53 2.38
N GLY A 8 -20.79 -3.30 2.01
CA GLY A 8 -21.25 -2.04 2.61
C GLY A 8 -22.76 -1.93 2.89
N SER A 9 -23.62 -2.50 2.07
CA SER A 9 -25.08 -2.41 2.29
C SER A 9 -25.61 -3.37 3.36
N ALA A 10 -24.93 -4.48 3.64
CA ALA A 10 -25.33 -5.44 4.67
C ALA A 10 -24.77 -5.10 6.05
N ALA A 11 -23.63 -4.41 6.09
CA ALA A 11 -22.97 -3.98 7.33
C ALA A 11 -23.64 -2.74 7.96
N GLU A 12 -24.25 -1.86 7.16
CA GLU A 12 -24.80 -0.58 7.62
C GLU A 12 -25.83 -0.68 8.76
N PRO A 13 -26.82 -1.61 8.74
CA PRO A 13 -27.75 -1.77 9.86
C PRO A 13 -27.03 -2.23 11.14
N ALA A 14 -26.11 -3.18 11.03
CA ALA A 14 -25.38 -3.71 12.18
C ALA A 14 -24.43 -2.67 12.80
N LEU A 15 -23.83 -1.79 11.98
CA LEU A 15 -22.99 -0.69 12.44
C LEU A 15 -23.83 0.36 13.21
N ARG A 16 -25.02 0.69 12.72
CA ARG A 16 -25.94 1.64 13.38
C ARG A 16 -26.48 1.11 14.72
N GLU A 17 -26.82 -0.17 14.78
CA GLU A 17 -27.35 -0.78 16.02
C GLU A 17 -26.29 -0.88 17.13
N ARG A 18 -25.01 -0.95 16.79
CA ARG A 18 -23.90 -1.16 17.74
C ARG A 18 -23.10 0.09 18.05
N GLU A 19 -23.47 1.24 17.51
CA GLU A 19 -22.77 2.51 17.69
C GLU A 19 -21.27 2.45 17.32
N TYR A 20 -20.90 1.63 16.32
CA TYR A 20 -19.51 1.56 15.84
C TYR A 20 -19.07 2.91 15.26
N THR A 21 -17.89 3.35 15.67
CA THR A 21 -17.18 4.46 15.02
C THR A 21 -16.47 4.01 13.74
N LEU A 22 -16.09 4.94 12.87
CA LEU A 22 -15.26 4.62 11.70
C LEU A 22 -13.95 3.94 12.12
N ARG A 23 -13.37 4.35 13.24
CA ARG A 23 -12.15 3.71 13.78
C ARG A 23 -12.37 2.25 14.14
N ASP A 24 -13.51 1.91 14.73
CA ASP A 24 -13.82 0.52 15.08
C ASP A 24 -13.97 -0.35 13.82
N VAL A 25 -14.57 0.20 12.75
CA VAL A 25 -14.67 -0.48 11.45
C VAL A 25 -13.29 -0.68 10.83
N MET A 26 -12.43 0.34 10.83
CA MET A 26 -11.06 0.23 10.32
C MET A 26 -10.25 -0.78 11.14
N ALA A 27 -10.41 -0.82 12.46
CA ALA A 27 -9.74 -1.81 13.31
C ALA A 27 -10.13 -3.26 12.96
N LEU A 28 -11.40 -3.50 12.64
CA LEU A 28 -11.86 -4.82 12.18
C LEU A 28 -11.26 -5.22 10.82
N SER A 29 -11.05 -4.25 9.93
CA SER A 29 -10.42 -4.50 8.63
C SER A 29 -8.89 -4.66 8.74
N ALA A 30 -8.28 -3.94 9.69
CA ALA A 30 -6.84 -4.03 9.94
C ALA A 30 -6.40 -5.40 10.48
N ASP A 31 -7.25 -6.05 11.26
CA ASP A 31 -6.99 -7.38 11.86
C ASP A 31 -8.27 -8.23 11.84
N PRO A 32 -8.69 -8.71 10.66
CA PRO A 32 -9.91 -9.50 10.52
C PRO A 32 -9.70 -10.93 11.02
N GLU A 33 -10.69 -11.49 11.74
CA GLU A 33 -10.70 -12.92 12.10
C GLU A 33 -10.75 -13.79 10.82
N GLY A 34 -9.62 -14.40 10.44
CA GLY A 34 -9.53 -15.35 9.32
C GLY A 34 -9.58 -14.71 7.91
N GLY A 35 -9.39 -13.41 7.81
CA GLY A 35 -9.32 -12.68 6.54
C GLY A 35 -7.91 -12.21 6.17
N VAL A 36 -7.81 -11.45 5.07
CA VAL A 36 -6.59 -10.72 4.69
C VAL A 36 -6.57 -9.40 5.45
N PRO A 37 -5.54 -9.09 6.25
CA PRO A 37 -5.41 -7.80 6.91
C PRO A 37 -5.35 -6.65 5.91
N ASP A 38 -6.12 -5.60 6.15
CA ASP A 38 -6.07 -4.38 5.35
C ASP A 38 -5.01 -3.43 5.91
N THR A 39 -3.90 -3.31 5.18
CA THR A 39 -2.76 -2.50 5.63
C THR A 39 -3.05 -1.00 5.61
N ASN A 40 -3.94 -0.51 4.74
CA ASN A 40 -4.39 0.88 4.76
C ASN A 40 -5.33 1.17 5.94
N ALA A 41 -6.21 0.22 6.30
CA ALA A 41 -7.01 0.33 7.50
C ALA A 41 -6.15 0.34 8.77
N ARG A 42 -5.07 -0.46 8.80
CA ARG A 42 -4.09 -0.45 9.90
C ARG A 42 -3.39 0.92 10.00
N GLU A 43 -2.91 1.49 8.89
CA GLU A 43 -2.35 2.84 8.86
C GLU A 43 -3.33 3.87 9.49
N TRP A 44 -4.60 3.77 9.12
CA TRP A 44 -5.64 4.65 9.65
C TRP A 44 -5.79 4.55 11.17
N VAL A 45 -5.81 3.33 11.71
CA VAL A 45 -5.94 3.08 13.16
C VAL A 45 -4.72 3.56 13.94
N GLU A 46 -3.51 3.38 13.37
CA GLU A 46 -2.22 3.70 13.98
C GLU A 46 -1.80 5.17 13.80
N GLY A 47 -2.50 5.96 12.98
CA GLY A 47 -2.18 7.36 12.72
C GLY A 47 -1.14 7.57 11.63
N PHE A 48 -1.12 6.71 10.62
CA PHE A 48 -0.34 6.80 9.39
C PHE A 48 1.20 6.79 9.57
N PRO A 49 1.78 5.94 10.45
CA PRO A 49 3.21 5.97 10.74
C PRO A 49 4.08 5.70 9.50
N ARG A 50 3.70 4.73 8.67
CA ARG A 50 4.46 4.39 7.45
C ARG A 50 4.29 5.44 6.35
N THR A 51 3.08 5.97 6.21
CA THR A 51 2.80 7.07 5.27
C THR A 51 3.69 8.28 5.57
N PHE A 52 3.82 8.67 6.85
CA PHE A 52 4.69 9.77 7.24
C PHE A 52 6.18 9.45 7.06
N ALA A 53 6.61 8.23 7.36
CA ALA A 53 7.99 7.80 7.12
C ALA A 53 8.34 7.79 5.63
N ALA A 54 7.43 7.31 4.77
CA ALA A 54 7.59 7.35 3.33
C ALA A 54 7.66 8.80 2.80
N ALA A 55 6.86 9.72 3.35
CA ALA A 55 6.93 11.14 2.98
C ALA A 55 8.28 11.77 3.37
N GLU A 56 8.85 11.41 4.51
CA GLU A 56 10.20 11.87 4.91
C GLU A 56 11.28 11.31 3.98
N SER A 57 11.16 10.05 3.55
CA SER A 57 12.07 9.47 2.56
C SER A 57 11.99 10.19 1.22
N LEU A 58 10.78 10.50 0.72
CA LEU A 58 10.58 11.28 -0.49
C LEU A 58 11.20 12.67 -0.43
N LEU A 59 11.16 13.33 0.73
CA LEU A 59 11.78 14.64 0.96
C LEU A 59 13.31 14.58 1.02
N ALA A 60 13.85 13.49 1.54
CA ALA A 60 15.29 13.32 1.73
C ALA A 60 16.05 12.91 0.45
N GLU A 61 15.33 12.35 -0.52
CA GLU A 61 15.93 11.90 -1.78
C GLU A 61 16.12 13.06 -2.78
N ASP A 62 17.13 12.93 -3.64
CA ASP A 62 17.36 13.81 -4.77
C ASP A 62 16.81 13.24 -6.08
N GLY A 63 16.62 14.12 -7.07
CA GLY A 63 16.16 13.75 -8.41
C GLY A 63 14.68 14.04 -8.68
N PRO A 64 14.17 13.65 -9.85
CA PRO A 64 12.79 13.88 -10.25
C PRO A 64 11.78 13.25 -9.29
N VAL A 65 10.67 13.92 -9.07
CA VAL A 65 9.61 13.45 -8.13
C VAL A 65 9.07 12.07 -8.51
N LEU A 66 8.89 11.81 -9.81
CA LEU A 66 8.39 10.51 -10.27
C LEU A 66 9.37 9.37 -9.99
N ASP A 67 10.67 9.63 -10.11
CA ASP A 67 11.71 8.64 -9.81
C ASP A 67 11.74 8.32 -8.30
N ARG A 68 11.59 9.36 -7.46
CA ARG A 68 11.47 9.17 -6.01
C ARG A 68 10.23 8.37 -5.66
N ALA A 69 9.10 8.66 -6.32
CA ALA A 69 7.84 7.93 -6.12
C ALA A 69 7.96 6.46 -6.53
N ALA A 70 8.62 6.15 -7.66
CA ALA A 70 8.86 4.78 -8.11
C ALA A 70 9.72 3.99 -7.11
N ARG A 71 10.81 4.58 -6.61
CA ARG A 71 11.64 3.95 -5.56
C ARG A 71 10.88 3.78 -4.24
N CYS A 72 10.09 4.77 -3.85
CA CYS A 72 9.22 4.68 -2.68
C CYS A 72 8.21 3.53 -2.83
N PHE A 73 7.59 3.40 -3.99
CA PHE A 73 6.64 2.32 -4.29
C PHE A 73 7.30 0.95 -4.17
N LEU A 74 8.48 0.75 -4.74
CA LEU A 74 9.21 -0.51 -4.64
C LEU A 74 9.54 -0.86 -3.18
N ARG A 75 10.00 0.12 -2.39
CA ARG A 75 10.31 -0.10 -0.96
C ARG A 75 9.07 -0.48 -0.16
N GLU A 76 7.95 0.21 -0.39
CA GLU A 76 6.71 -0.08 0.30
C GLU A 76 6.15 -1.46 -0.07
N LEU A 77 6.21 -1.84 -1.36
CA LEU A 77 5.77 -3.13 -1.85
C LEU A 77 6.70 -4.27 -1.41
N ALA A 78 8.00 -4.02 -1.32
CA ALA A 78 8.98 -4.98 -0.81
C ALA A 78 8.84 -5.21 0.71
N ALA A 79 8.34 -4.23 1.45
CA ALA A 79 8.26 -4.31 2.91
C ALA A 79 7.13 -5.21 3.42
N GLU A 80 5.99 -5.28 2.71
CA GLU A 80 4.86 -6.16 3.09
C GLU A 80 4.01 -6.53 1.88
N PRO A 81 3.30 -7.70 1.92
CA PRO A 81 2.39 -8.10 0.86
C PRO A 81 1.24 -7.10 0.69
N ASP A 82 0.91 -6.77 -0.56
CA ASP A 82 -0.20 -5.86 -0.88
C ASP A 82 -1.56 -6.50 -0.60
N THR A 83 -2.42 -5.80 0.14
CA THR A 83 -3.75 -6.31 0.52
C THR A 83 -4.67 -6.52 -0.68
N LEU A 84 -4.64 -5.63 -1.68
CA LEU A 84 -5.50 -5.76 -2.86
C LEU A 84 -5.08 -6.97 -3.70
N VAL A 85 -3.78 -7.19 -3.87
CA VAL A 85 -3.25 -8.40 -4.54
C VAL A 85 -3.66 -9.65 -3.77
N ALA A 86 -3.49 -9.66 -2.44
CA ALA A 86 -3.87 -10.80 -1.61
C ALA A 86 -5.37 -11.10 -1.68
N THR A 87 -6.22 -10.07 -1.77
CA THR A 87 -7.67 -10.22 -1.87
C THR A 87 -8.10 -10.76 -3.23
N ASN A 88 -7.48 -10.28 -4.31
CA ASN A 88 -7.88 -10.62 -5.69
C ASN A 88 -7.23 -11.89 -6.22
N HIS A 89 -5.99 -12.18 -5.81
CA HIS A 89 -5.15 -13.25 -6.37
C HIS A 89 -4.64 -14.25 -5.32
N GLY A 90 -4.94 -14.03 -4.04
CA GLY A 90 -4.49 -14.87 -2.94
C GLY A 90 -3.17 -14.41 -2.29
N VAL A 91 -2.97 -14.85 -1.05
CA VAL A 91 -1.84 -14.44 -0.20
C VAL A 91 -0.49 -14.86 -0.80
N GLU A 92 -0.43 -16.00 -1.49
CA GLU A 92 0.80 -16.49 -2.12
C GLU A 92 1.25 -15.55 -3.25
N THR A 93 0.35 -15.17 -4.14
CA THR A 93 0.63 -14.19 -5.21
C THR A 93 1.08 -12.85 -4.63
N ALA A 94 0.48 -12.40 -3.52
CA ALA A 94 0.91 -11.17 -2.87
C ALA A 94 2.35 -11.26 -2.31
N ARG A 95 2.75 -12.43 -1.79
CA ARG A 95 4.14 -12.67 -1.35
C ARG A 95 5.13 -12.75 -2.51
N GLU A 96 4.73 -13.40 -3.60
CA GLU A 96 5.54 -13.42 -4.83
C GLU A 96 5.73 -12.00 -5.38
N THR A 97 4.65 -11.19 -5.40
CA THR A 97 4.70 -9.79 -5.79
C THR A 97 5.66 -8.98 -4.90
N GLN A 98 5.62 -9.19 -3.58
CA GLN A 98 6.55 -8.59 -2.63
C GLN A 98 8.00 -8.99 -2.92
N THR A 99 8.26 -10.28 -3.16
CA THR A 99 9.62 -10.78 -3.46
C THR A 99 10.16 -10.15 -4.75
N ARG A 100 9.37 -10.11 -5.80
CA ARG A 100 9.74 -9.46 -7.07
C ARG A 100 10.05 -7.98 -6.89
N ALA A 101 9.27 -7.27 -6.06
CA ALA A 101 9.54 -5.87 -5.75
C ALA A 101 10.86 -5.68 -4.99
N ALA A 102 11.21 -6.60 -4.07
CA ALA A 102 12.48 -6.56 -3.35
C ALA A 102 13.67 -6.78 -4.29
N GLU A 103 13.60 -7.77 -5.19
CA GLU A 103 14.63 -8.03 -6.20
C GLU A 103 14.83 -6.83 -7.15
N MET A 104 13.74 -6.18 -7.56
CA MET A 104 13.82 -4.99 -8.40
C MET A 104 14.36 -3.77 -7.66
N LEU A 105 14.03 -3.62 -6.39
CA LEU A 105 14.61 -2.57 -5.57
C LEU A 105 16.14 -2.70 -5.48
N GLU A 106 16.65 -3.90 -5.24
CA GLU A 106 18.09 -4.19 -5.25
C GLU A 106 18.72 -3.84 -6.62
N ALA A 107 18.09 -4.24 -7.73
CA ALA A 107 18.60 -3.93 -9.07
C ALA A 107 18.60 -2.42 -9.38
N VAL A 108 17.58 -1.69 -8.93
CA VAL A 108 17.50 -0.22 -9.06
C VAL A 108 18.59 0.47 -8.22
N GLU A 109 18.85 -0.03 -7.00
CA GLU A 109 19.89 0.51 -6.12
C GLU A 109 21.30 0.23 -6.67
N GLU A 110 21.54 -0.95 -7.23
CA GLU A 110 22.83 -1.32 -7.82
C GLU A 110 23.15 -0.54 -9.11
N THR A 111 22.15 -0.36 -9.97
CA THR A 111 22.34 0.28 -11.29
C THR A 111 22.15 1.79 -11.28
N GLY A 112 21.37 2.30 -10.33
CA GLY A 112 20.89 3.69 -10.32
C GLY A 112 19.84 3.99 -11.40
N SER A 113 19.41 2.99 -12.19
CA SER A 113 18.38 3.11 -13.24
C SER A 113 17.03 2.56 -12.76
N LEU A 114 15.94 3.16 -13.24
CA LEU A 114 14.57 2.66 -13.05
C LEU A 114 14.12 1.66 -14.12
N ASP A 115 14.93 1.37 -15.13
CA ASP A 115 14.58 0.41 -16.20
C ASP A 115 14.08 -0.94 -15.64
N PRO A 116 14.70 -1.54 -14.59
CA PRO A 116 14.17 -2.77 -13.99
C PRO A 116 12.77 -2.61 -13.38
N ALA A 117 12.45 -1.44 -12.86
CA ALA A 117 11.13 -1.14 -12.30
C ALA A 117 10.06 -1.01 -13.39
N GLU A 118 10.41 -0.46 -14.55
CA GLU A 118 9.51 -0.39 -15.71
C GLU A 118 9.19 -1.79 -16.22
N ASP A 119 10.19 -2.67 -16.36
CA ASP A 119 9.99 -4.08 -16.74
C ASP A 119 9.07 -4.83 -15.77
N LEU A 120 9.20 -4.57 -14.46
CA LEU A 120 8.31 -5.15 -13.45
C LEU A 120 6.88 -4.62 -13.56
N ALA A 121 6.71 -3.32 -13.82
CA ALA A 121 5.40 -2.71 -14.00
C ALA A 121 4.67 -3.30 -15.21
N ASP A 122 5.37 -3.46 -16.34
CA ASP A 122 4.83 -4.09 -17.54
C ASP A 122 4.42 -5.55 -17.30
N ALA A 123 5.23 -6.31 -16.55
CA ALA A 123 4.89 -7.66 -16.16
C ALA A 123 3.63 -7.71 -15.28
N PHE A 124 3.50 -6.83 -14.29
CA PHE A 124 2.30 -6.76 -13.45
C PHE A 124 1.05 -6.42 -14.26
N VAL A 125 1.14 -5.49 -15.21
CA VAL A 125 0.04 -5.16 -16.12
C VAL A 125 -0.36 -6.39 -16.95
N ALA A 126 0.60 -7.12 -17.52
CA ALA A 126 0.35 -8.31 -18.33
C ALA A 126 -0.31 -9.45 -17.52
N GLU A 127 0.04 -9.57 -16.25
CA GLU A 127 -0.47 -10.58 -15.31
C GLU A 127 -1.78 -10.15 -14.63
N GLY A 128 -2.22 -8.90 -14.80
CA GLY A 128 -3.40 -8.33 -14.12
C GLY A 128 -3.18 -8.08 -12.63
N ILE A 129 -1.92 -8.03 -12.18
CA ILE A 129 -1.54 -7.74 -10.79
C ILE A 129 -1.58 -6.24 -10.56
N ASN A 130 -2.36 -5.81 -9.57
CA ASN A 130 -2.48 -4.39 -9.19
C ASN A 130 -2.18 -4.20 -7.70
N PRO A 131 -0.98 -3.76 -7.32
CA PRO A 131 -0.63 -3.45 -5.92
C PRO A 131 -1.24 -2.10 -5.48
N GLY A 132 -2.57 -2.01 -5.51
CA GLY A 132 -3.32 -0.78 -5.30
C GLY A 132 -3.24 -0.24 -3.88
N THR A 133 -3.20 -1.13 -2.87
CA THR A 133 -3.05 -0.71 -1.46
C THR A 133 -1.71 0.00 -1.24
N THR A 134 -0.64 -0.48 -1.87
CA THR A 134 0.68 0.16 -1.85
C THR A 134 0.66 1.49 -2.60
N ALA A 135 0.01 1.54 -3.77
CA ALA A 135 -0.11 2.76 -4.56
C ALA A 135 -0.85 3.87 -3.79
N ASP A 136 -1.94 3.53 -3.10
CA ASP A 136 -2.70 4.47 -2.25
C ASP A 136 -1.81 5.08 -1.14
N ARG A 137 -1.00 4.24 -0.48
CA ARG A 137 -0.08 4.70 0.56
C ARG A 137 1.01 5.63 0.02
N VAL A 138 1.58 5.31 -1.15
CA VAL A 138 2.57 6.17 -1.81
C VAL A 138 1.94 7.49 -2.26
N ALA A 139 0.71 7.47 -2.77
CA ALA A 139 -0.02 8.69 -3.11
C ALA A 139 -0.26 9.58 -1.88
N ALA A 140 -0.64 8.99 -0.75
CA ALA A 140 -0.78 9.71 0.52
C ALA A 140 0.56 10.29 1.01
N ALA A 141 1.66 9.52 0.90
CA ALA A 141 3.00 9.99 1.25
C ALA A 141 3.46 11.15 0.36
N LEU A 142 3.21 11.08 -0.95
CA LEU A 142 3.48 12.18 -1.90
C LEU A 142 2.69 13.44 -1.53
N PHE A 143 1.41 13.30 -1.20
CA PHE A 143 0.60 14.43 -0.75
C PHE A 143 1.22 15.08 0.50
N VAL A 144 1.60 14.30 1.51
CA VAL A 144 2.24 14.82 2.71
C VAL A 144 3.58 15.49 2.40
N ALA A 145 4.39 14.90 1.52
CA ALA A 145 5.68 15.46 1.12
C ALA A 145 5.52 16.80 0.39
N LEU A 146 4.52 16.91 -0.52
CA LEU A 146 4.18 18.16 -1.21
C LEU A 146 3.76 19.26 -0.23
N GLU A 147 2.90 18.95 0.74
CA GLU A 147 2.50 19.89 1.79
C GLU A 147 3.68 20.34 2.66
N ARG A 148 4.74 19.54 2.75
CA ARG A 148 5.99 19.84 3.47
C ARG A 148 7.07 20.48 2.61
N GLY A 149 6.78 20.78 1.33
CA GLY A 149 7.66 21.53 0.45
C GLY A 149 8.47 20.72 -0.55
N LEU A 150 8.06 19.47 -0.83
CA LEU A 150 8.61 18.71 -1.97
C LEU A 150 8.39 19.53 -3.25
N ALA A 151 9.48 19.90 -3.94
CA ALA A 151 9.39 20.59 -5.20
C ALA A 151 9.11 19.60 -6.36
N ILE A 152 8.28 20.00 -7.30
CA ILE A 152 7.96 19.27 -8.54
C ILE A 152 8.86 19.76 -9.66
#